data_75c7c73537af481a7efc261acc1d86ae
#
_entry.id   75c7c73537af481a7efc261acc1d86ae
#
_cell.length_a   1.000
_cell.length_b   1.000
_cell.length_c   1.000
_cell.angle_alpha   90.00
_cell.angle_beta   90.00
_cell.angle_gamma   90.00
#
_symmetry.space_group_name_H-M   'P 1'
#
loop_
_entity.id
_entity.type
_entity.pdbx_description
1 polymer ?
#
loop_
_entity_poly.entity_id
_entity_poly.type
_entity_poly.pdbx_seq_one_letter_code
_entity_poly.pdbx_strand_id
1 'polypeptide(L)'
;RLARPWSLELDYAREMMLALLMSPYRGWPRSVLQVGLGAASITRFLHRNLPRAKLEVVEIDPEVVLNAWQFFRLPEESARLNIVIGDGYRYMATSRKRFDLILIDGFDARGRPGKLHTLPFYRLCRARLAEDGMLVVNLLSRRTRARPNADPIRKAFDDRVLVLPPCDANTVVVAKVGAPIRLSFDKLRAAANSFRARTGVNLLPTIARLIEGRHESAARIVL
;
A
#
# COMPACT_ATOMS: atom_id res chain seq x y z
N ARG A 1 -11.51 -15.79 -3.99
CA ARG A 1 -12.74 -16.62 -3.80
C ARG A 1 -13.92 -15.91 -4.43
N LEU A 2 -14.67 -16.61 -5.31
CA LEU A 2 -15.85 -16.05 -5.97
C LEU A 2 -16.93 -15.57 -4.99
N ALA A 3 -17.04 -16.21 -3.81
CA ALA A 3 -18.01 -15.87 -2.77
C ALA A 3 -17.69 -14.56 -2.00
N ARG A 4 -16.41 -14.13 -1.98
CA ARG A 4 -15.98 -12.89 -1.32
C ARG A 4 -14.94 -12.17 -2.18
N PRO A 5 -15.34 -11.57 -3.30
CA PRO A 5 -14.41 -11.02 -4.28
C PRO A 5 -13.60 -9.81 -3.77
N TRP A 6 -14.01 -9.22 -2.66
CA TRP A 6 -13.32 -8.11 -1.99
C TRP A 6 -12.33 -8.54 -0.90
N SER A 7 -12.21 -9.86 -0.63
CA SER A 7 -11.25 -10.37 0.36
C SER A 7 -9.84 -10.25 -0.18
N LEU A 8 -8.91 -9.84 0.68
CA LEU A 8 -7.48 -9.88 0.39
C LEU A 8 -6.97 -11.28 0.74
N GLU A 9 -6.70 -12.10 -0.29
CA GLU A 9 -6.24 -13.48 -0.10
C GLU A 9 -4.71 -13.56 0.08
N LEU A 10 -3.97 -12.68 -0.58
CA LEU A 10 -2.50 -12.63 -0.49
C LEU A 10 -2.07 -11.87 0.75
N ASP A 11 -1.10 -12.42 1.47
CA ASP A 11 -0.65 -11.86 2.74
C ASP A 11 -0.04 -10.47 2.57
N TYR A 12 0.79 -10.25 1.55
CA TYR A 12 1.35 -8.92 1.29
C TYR A 12 0.27 -7.86 1.05
N ALA A 13 -0.82 -8.22 0.36
CA ALA A 13 -1.92 -7.29 0.10
C ALA A 13 -2.67 -6.92 1.40
N ARG A 14 -2.78 -7.87 2.35
CA ARG A 14 -3.26 -7.57 3.71
C ARG A 14 -2.29 -6.65 4.44
N GLU A 15 -0.98 -6.93 4.37
CA GLU A 15 0.06 -6.14 5.01
C GLU A 15 0.13 -4.70 4.50
N MET A 16 -0.13 -4.48 3.21
CA MET A 16 -0.25 -3.13 2.65
C MET A 16 -1.34 -2.31 3.35
N MET A 17 -2.38 -2.95 3.91
CA MET A 17 -3.44 -2.27 4.67
C MET A 17 -2.99 -1.85 6.08
N LEU A 18 -1.80 -2.23 6.56
CA LEU A 18 -1.30 -1.80 7.87
C LEU A 18 -1.23 -0.28 8.00
N ALA A 19 -0.96 0.43 6.90
CA ALA A 19 -0.97 1.89 6.88
C ALA A 19 -2.32 2.49 7.31
N LEU A 20 -3.44 1.80 7.07
CA LEU A 20 -4.76 2.26 7.50
C LEU A 20 -4.93 2.24 9.03
N LEU A 21 -4.15 1.40 9.74
CA LEU A 21 -4.12 1.38 11.21
C LEU A 21 -3.28 2.51 11.79
N MET A 22 -2.35 3.05 11.01
CA MET A 22 -1.41 4.09 11.41
C MET A 22 -1.82 5.47 10.90
N SER A 23 -2.94 5.57 10.20
CA SER A 23 -3.41 6.84 9.62
C SER A 23 -3.66 7.89 10.70
N PRO A 24 -3.09 9.10 10.59
CA PRO A 24 -3.29 10.20 11.54
C PRO A 24 -4.68 10.83 11.41
N TYR A 25 -5.39 10.53 10.34
CA TYR A 25 -6.70 11.11 10.07
C TYR A 25 -7.74 10.58 11.07
N ARG A 26 -8.66 11.44 11.49
CA ARG A 26 -9.87 11.02 12.20
C ARG A 26 -10.78 10.20 11.27
N GLY A 27 -10.28 9.07 10.81
CA GLY A 27 -10.92 8.20 9.81
C GLY A 27 -9.89 7.70 8.81
N TRP A 28 -10.36 7.07 7.77
CA TRP A 28 -9.53 6.51 6.70
C TRP A 28 -9.24 7.55 5.62
N PRO A 29 -8.19 7.36 4.79
CA PRO A 29 -7.80 8.28 3.74
C PRO A 29 -8.97 8.56 2.78
N ARG A 30 -9.04 9.79 2.28
CA ARG A 30 -10.07 10.26 1.35
C ARG A 30 -9.59 10.34 -0.08
N SER A 31 -8.29 10.41 -0.28
CA SER A 31 -7.65 10.45 -1.60
C SER A 31 -6.57 9.37 -1.66
N VAL A 32 -6.77 8.38 -2.51
CA VAL A 32 -5.88 7.22 -2.62
C VAL A 32 -5.43 7.04 -4.07
N LEU A 33 -4.13 6.90 -4.27
CA LEU A 33 -3.54 6.46 -5.54
C LEU A 33 -3.05 5.03 -5.39
N GLN A 34 -3.36 4.19 -6.36
CA GLN A 34 -2.78 2.86 -6.53
C GLN A 34 -2.04 2.80 -7.87
N VAL A 35 -0.78 2.39 -7.87
CA VAL A 35 0.01 2.10 -9.08
C VAL A 35 0.17 0.60 -9.19
N GLY A 36 -0.35 0.03 -10.28
CA GLY A 36 -0.53 -1.40 -10.50
C GLY A 36 -1.93 -1.87 -10.06
N LEU A 37 -2.68 -2.46 -10.99
CA LEU A 37 -4.03 -2.96 -10.75
C LEU A 37 -4.05 -4.46 -10.47
N GLY A 38 -3.33 -5.24 -11.28
CA GLY A 38 -3.34 -6.69 -11.25
C GLY A 38 -4.76 -7.26 -11.30
N ALA A 39 -5.08 -8.23 -10.45
CA ALA A 39 -6.42 -8.79 -10.33
C ALA A 39 -7.41 -7.89 -9.55
N ALA A 40 -7.13 -6.63 -9.41
CA ALA A 40 -7.95 -5.60 -8.74
C ALA A 40 -8.34 -5.91 -7.28
N SER A 41 -7.63 -6.79 -6.59
CA SER A 41 -7.99 -7.18 -5.21
C SER A 41 -7.87 -6.01 -4.23
N ILE A 42 -6.79 -5.24 -4.31
CA ILE A 42 -6.59 -4.04 -3.48
C ILE A 42 -7.63 -2.97 -3.84
N THR A 43 -7.84 -2.70 -5.12
CA THR A 43 -8.84 -1.73 -5.60
C THR A 43 -10.24 -2.06 -5.08
N ARG A 44 -10.69 -3.32 -5.24
CA ARG A 44 -12.01 -3.76 -4.75
C ARG A 44 -12.14 -3.63 -3.24
N PHE A 45 -11.08 -4.03 -2.51
CA PHE A 45 -11.06 -3.90 -1.06
C PHE A 45 -11.21 -2.44 -0.63
N LEU A 46 -10.41 -1.55 -1.20
CA LEU A 46 -10.44 -0.12 -0.89
C LEU A 46 -11.79 0.52 -1.28
N HIS A 47 -12.29 0.23 -2.48
CA HIS A 47 -13.57 0.76 -2.96
C HIS A 47 -14.73 0.39 -2.04
N ARG A 48 -14.75 -0.85 -1.53
CA ARG A 48 -15.78 -1.33 -0.61
C ARG A 48 -15.63 -0.73 0.79
N ASN A 49 -14.41 -0.75 1.34
CA ASN A 49 -14.19 -0.46 2.76
C ASN A 49 -13.90 1.01 3.05
N LEU A 50 -13.57 1.80 2.03
CA LEU A 50 -13.32 3.24 2.10
C LEU A 50 -14.41 4.03 1.34
N PRO A 51 -15.68 4.05 1.80
CA PRO A 51 -16.78 4.59 1.02
C PRO A 51 -16.69 6.11 0.77
N ARG A 52 -15.83 6.81 1.52
CA ARG A 52 -15.58 8.25 1.37
C ARG A 52 -14.32 8.57 0.57
N ALA A 53 -13.54 7.54 0.16
CA ALA A 53 -12.32 7.73 -0.59
C ALA A 53 -12.59 7.88 -2.08
N LYS A 54 -11.82 8.77 -2.71
CA LYS A 54 -11.63 8.81 -4.15
C LYS A 54 -10.40 7.97 -4.46
N LEU A 55 -10.56 6.96 -5.29
CA LEU A 55 -9.52 6.04 -5.70
C LEU A 55 -9.11 6.40 -7.13
N GLU A 56 -7.83 6.57 -7.34
CA GLU A 56 -7.23 6.67 -8.66
C GLU A 56 -6.26 5.51 -8.82
N VAL A 57 -6.42 4.75 -9.89
CA VAL A 57 -5.61 3.56 -10.17
C VAL A 57 -4.90 3.77 -11.49
N VAL A 58 -3.58 3.59 -11.50
CA VAL A 58 -2.77 3.70 -12.71
C VAL A 58 -2.27 2.30 -13.07
N GLU A 59 -2.64 1.83 -14.25
CA GLU A 59 -2.22 0.54 -14.80
C GLU A 59 -1.62 0.75 -16.18
N ILE A 60 -0.45 0.16 -16.44
CA ILE A 60 0.27 0.34 -17.69
C ILE A 60 -0.34 -0.49 -18.82
N ASP A 61 -0.91 -1.64 -18.49
CA ASP A 61 -1.41 -2.62 -19.44
C ASP A 61 -2.94 -2.57 -19.54
N PRO A 62 -3.50 -2.13 -20.69
CA PRO A 62 -4.94 -2.11 -20.89
C PRO A 62 -5.58 -3.51 -20.83
N GLU A 63 -4.85 -4.58 -21.17
CA GLU A 63 -5.37 -5.94 -21.06
C GLU A 63 -5.60 -6.36 -19.61
N VAL A 64 -4.73 -5.91 -18.70
CA VAL A 64 -4.91 -6.13 -17.25
C VAL A 64 -6.21 -5.47 -16.78
N VAL A 65 -6.51 -4.25 -17.25
CA VAL A 65 -7.76 -3.56 -16.92
C VAL A 65 -8.97 -4.32 -17.48
N LEU A 66 -8.91 -4.74 -18.72
CA LEU A 66 -9.99 -5.52 -19.38
C LEU A 66 -10.25 -6.83 -18.62
N ASN A 67 -9.20 -7.57 -18.32
CA ASN A 67 -9.29 -8.83 -17.56
C ASN A 67 -9.83 -8.61 -16.14
N ALA A 68 -9.47 -7.49 -15.49
CA ALA A 68 -9.97 -7.15 -14.18
C ALA A 68 -11.49 -6.91 -14.19
N TRP A 69 -12.04 -6.30 -15.22
CA TRP A 69 -13.47 -6.15 -15.40
C TRP A 69 -14.17 -7.48 -15.71
N GLN A 70 -13.66 -8.23 -16.69
CA GLN A 70 -14.29 -9.44 -17.14
C GLN A 70 -14.29 -10.57 -16.11
N PHE A 71 -13.16 -10.76 -15.42
CA PHE A 71 -12.95 -11.95 -14.59
C PHE A 71 -12.84 -11.66 -13.10
N PHE A 72 -12.46 -10.44 -12.73
CA PHE A 72 -12.15 -10.12 -11.35
C PHE A 72 -13.09 -9.10 -10.70
N ARG A 73 -14.23 -8.82 -11.33
CA ARG A 73 -15.26 -7.92 -10.78
C ARG A 73 -14.70 -6.57 -10.34
N LEU A 74 -13.83 -5.97 -11.15
CA LEU A 74 -13.42 -4.59 -10.94
C LEU A 74 -14.69 -3.71 -10.95
N PRO A 75 -14.90 -2.84 -9.93
CA PRO A 75 -16.04 -1.94 -9.94
C PRO A 75 -16.00 -1.00 -11.15
N GLU A 76 -17.16 -0.56 -11.58
CA GLU A 76 -17.29 0.44 -12.63
C GLU A 76 -16.67 1.77 -12.20
N GLU A 77 -16.12 2.50 -13.16
CA GLU A 77 -15.64 3.85 -12.94
C GLU A 77 -16.79 4.76 -12.48
N SER A 78 -16.49 5.67 -11.61
CA SER A 78 -17.47 6.53 -10.96
C SER A 78 -16.81 7.80 -10.42
N ALA A 79 -17.56 8.66 -9.78
CA ALA A 79 -16.99 9.81 -9.05
C ALA A 79 -15.98 9.42 -7.96
N ARG A 80 -15.92 8.12 -7.56
CA ARG A 80 -15.02 7.59 -6.54
C ARG A 80 -13.93 6.65 -7.06
N LEU A 81 -14.03 6.16 -8.27
CA LEU A 81 -13.04 5.27 -8.89
C LEU A 81 -12.72 5.73 -10.30
N ASN A 82 -11.47 6.05 -10.55
CA ASN A 82 -10.93 6.42 -11.85
C ASN A 82 -9.77 5.50 -12.20
N ILE A 83 -9.81 4.90 -13.39
CA ILE A 83 -8.74 4.04 -13.91
C ILE A 83 -7.99 4.80 -15.00
N VAL A 84 -6.70 4.97 -14.83
CA VAL A 84 -5.82 5.62 -15.79
C VAL A 84 -4.92 4.57 -16.42
N ILE A 85 -5.07 4.36 -17.72
CA ILE A 85 -4.16 3.50 -18.48
C ILE A 85 -2.90 4.31 -18.81
N GLY A 86 -1.75 3.90 -18.27
CA GLY A 86 -0.49 4.60 -18.49
C GLY A 86 0.65 4.20 -17.55
N ASP A 87 1.81 4.75 -17.84
CA ASP A 87 3.04 4.53 -17.06
C ASP A 87 2.97 5.27 -15.72
N GLY A 88 3.10 4.51 -14.61
CA GLY A 88 3.02 5.04 -13.26
C GLY A 88 4.09 6.08 -12.94
N TYR A 89 5.31 5.93 -13.47
CA TYR A 89 6.37 6.94 -13.31
C TYR A 89 5.98 8.25 -13.98
N ARG A 90 5.51 8.18 -15.23
CA ARG A 90 5.07 9.36 -15.99
C ARG A 90 3.88 10.03 -15.31
N TYR A 91 2.92 9.25 -14.83
CA TYR A 91 1.79 9.77 -14.06
C TYR A 91 2.25 10.56 -12.83
N MET A 92 3.16 10.00 -12.03
CA MET A 92 3.69 10.68 -10.85
C MET A 92 4.47 11.95 -11.19
N ALA A 93 5.19 11.97 -12.31
CA ALA A 93 5.96 13.12 -12.76
C ALA A 93 5.06 14.29 -13.20
N THR A 94 3.95 14.00 -13.89
CA THR A 94 3.08 15.02 -14.52
C THR A 94 1.87 15.42 -13.68
N SER A 95 1.37 14.53 -12.80
CA SER A 95 0.23 14.81 -11.94
C SER A 95 0.51 15.96 -10.98
N ARG A 96 -0.49 16.80 -10.74
CA ARG A 96 -0.48 17.84 -9.69
C ARG A 96 -1.33 17.45 -8.47
N LYS A 97 -2.00 16.31 -8.52
CA LYS A 97 -2.83 15.81 -7.42
C LYS A 97 -1.98 15.44 -6.21
N ARG A 98 -2.57 15.51 -5.03
CA ARG A 98 -1.99 15.03 -3.78
C ARG A 98 -2.90 13.97 -3.18
N PHE A 99 -2.27 12.99 -2.52
CA PHE A 99 -2.96 11.82 -2.00
C PHE A 99 -2.63 11.60 -0.52
N ASP A 100 -3.64 11.20 0.22
CA ASP A 100 -3.46 10.79 1.62
C ASP A 100 -2.73 9.45 1.73
N LEU A 101 -2.94 8.59 0.73
CA LEU A 101 -2.32 7.27 0.64
C LEU A 101 -1.91 6.98 -0.80
N ILE A 102 -0.66 6.58 -0.99
CA ILE A 102 -0.15 6.07 -2.27
C ILE A 102 0.27 4.61 -2.06
N LEU A 103 -0.25 3.71 -2.90
CA LEU A 103 0.06 2.29 -2.91
C LEU A 103 0.81 1.94 -4.19
N ILE A 104 1.99 1.35 -4.08
CA ILE A 104 2.80 0.90 -5.21
C ILE A 104 2.88 -0.62 -5.20
N ASP A 105 2.22 -1.24 -6.18
CA ASP A 105 2.19 -2.69 -6.40
C ASP A 105 2.32 -3.00 -7.90
N GLY A 106 3.26 -2.30 -8.56
CA GLY A 106 3.49 -2.39 -10.01
C GLY A 106 4.78 -3.12 -10.34
N PHE A 107 4.65 -4.16 -11.18
CA PHE A 107 5.75 -4.97 -11.69
C PHE A 107 5.52 -5.26 -13.17
N ASP A 108 6.61 -5.47 -13.93
CA ASP A 108 6.50 -5.99 -15.30
C ASP A 108 6.16 -7.52 -15.26
N ALA A 109 5.88 -8.09 -16.44
CA ALA A 109 5.58 -9.52 -16.61
C ALA A 109 6.69 -10.46 -16.08
N ARG A 110 7.89 -9.95 -15.82
CA ARG A 110 9.02 -10.68 -15.23
C ARG A 110 9.18 -10.41 -13.72
N GLY A 111 8.21 -9.76 -13.10
CA GLY A 111 8.25 -9.38 -11.68
C GLY A 111 9.30 -8.31 -11.35
N ARG A 112 9.67 -7.44 -12.32
CA ARG A 112 10.64 -6.37 -12.09
C ARG A 112 9.91 -5.04 -11.92
N PRO A 113 10.23 -4.25 -10.89
CA PRO A 113 9.59 -2.96 -10.65
C PRO A 113 10.08 -1.86 -11.60
N GLY A 114 11.18 -2.07 -12.33
CA GLY A 114 11.73 -1.10 -13.26
C GLY A 114 11.98 0.27 -12.64
N LYS A 115 11.48 1.32 -13.30
CA LYS A 115 11.61 2.71 -12.84
C LYS A 115 10.83 2.99 -11.56
N LEU A 116 9.84 2.15 -11.19
CA LEU A 116 9.03 2.30 -9.98
C LEU A 116 9.81 1.95 -8.69
N HIS A 117 11.05 1.45 -8.81
CA HIS A 117 11.90 1.19 -7.64
C HIS A 117 13.20 2.01 -7.70
N THR A 118 13.08 3.31 -7.90
CA THR A 118 14.21 4.24 -7.98
C THR A 118 14.03 5.42 -7.03
N LEU A 119 15.14 6.00 -6.58
CA LEU A 119 15.12 7.20 -5.73
C LEU A 119 14.36 8.38 -6.37
N PRO A 120 14.53 8.70 -7.66
CA PRO A 120 13.74 9.75 -8.31
C PRO A 120 12.23 9.47 -8.25
N PHE A 121 11.79 8.23 -8.46
CA PHE A 121 10.38 7.87 -8.36
C PHE A 121 9.82 8.08 -6.96
N TYR A 122 10.54 7.64 -5.92
CA TYR A 122 10.08 7.82 -4.54
C TYR A 122 10.08 9.29 -4.10
N ARG A 123 10.97 10.12 -4.64
CA ARG A 123 10.90 11.57 -4.46
C ARG A 123 9.64 12.17 -5.10
N LEU A 124 9.23 11.69 -6.28
CA LEU A 124 7.95 12.08 -6.89
C LEU A 124 6.78 11.62 -6.02
N CYS A 125 6.78 10.38 -5.51
CA CYS A 125 5.76 9.90 -4.59
C CYS A 125 5.65 10.81 -3.35
N ARG A 126 6.79 11.12 -2.71
CA ARG A 126 6.83 12.04 -1.56
C ARG A 126 6.22 13.41 -1.90
N ALA A 127 6.54 13.97 -3.06
CA ALA A 127 6.01 15.27 -3.51
C ALA A 127 4.50 15.23 -3.81
N ARG A 128 3.92 14.07 -4.04
CA ARG A 128 2.48 13.88 -4.31
C ARG A 128 1.71 13.39 -3.08
N LEU A 129 2.34 13.19 -1.95
CA LEU A 129 1.64 12.97 -0.69
C LEU A 129 1.04 14.30 -0.18
N ALA A 130 -0.16 14.19 0.39
CA ALA A 130 -0.77 15.25 1.19
C ALA A 130 0.02 15.42 2.50
N GLU A 131 -0.29 16.47 3.26
CA GLU A 131 0.23 16.62 4.62
C GLU A 131 -0.13 15.37 5.44
N ASP A 132 0.85 14.81 6.15
CA ASP A 132 0.73 13.56 6.90
C ASP A 132 0.39 12.31 6.07
N GLY A 133 0.51 12.38 4.75
CA GLY A 133 0.25 11.26 3.85
C GLY A 133 1.25 10.12 4.00
N MET A 134 0.84 8.94 3.54
CA MET A 134 1.65 7.71 3.59
C MET A 134 1.85 7.09 2.22
N LEU A 135 3.05 6.56 2.01
CA LEU A 135 3.40 5.67 0.90
C LEU A 135 3.48 4.24 1.41
N VAL A 136 2.90 3.31 0.67
CA VAL A 136 3.05 1.87 0.88
C VAL A 136 3.58 1.23 -0.39
N VAL A 137 4.64 0.46 -0.27
CA VAL A 137 5.30 -0.18 -1.41
C VAL A 137 5.38 -1.68 -1.18
N ASN A 138 4.93 -2.46 -2.13
CA ASN A 138 5.26 -3.87 -2.20
C ASN A 138 6.59 -4.03 -2.94
N LEU A 139 7.59 -4.59 -2.28
CA LEU A 139 8.88 -4.96 -2.87
C LEU A 139 8.93 -6.47 -3.05
N LEU A 140 9.19 -6.91 -4.28
CA LEU A 140 9.34 -8.32 -4.60
C LEU A 140 10.81 -8.72 -4.55
N SER A 141 11.13 -9.79 -3.82
CA SER A 141 12.44 -10.40 -3.82
C SER A 141 12.47 -11.60 -4.78
N ARG A 142 13.58 -11.76 -5.52
CA ARG A 142 13.80 -12.95 -6.36
C ARG A 142 14.10 -14.21 -5.55
N ARG A 143 14.45 -14.06 -4.28
CA ARG A 143 14.72 -15.18 -3.35
C ARG A 143 13.75 -15.10 -2.21
N THR A 144 13.09 -16.19 -1.92
CA THR A 144 12.22 -16.33 -0.75
C THR A 144 12.98 -15.92 0.52
N ARG A 145 12.37 -15.07 1.34
CA ARG A 145 12.92 -14.51 2.60
C ARG A 145 14.15 -13.60 2.45
N ALA A 146 14.62 -13.27 1.22
CA ALA A 146 15.62 -12.23 1.05
C ALA A 146 14.98 -10.85 1.28
N ARG A 147 15.68 -9.97 1.99
CA ARG A 147 15.22 -8.58 2.17
C ARG A 147 15.53 -7.79 0.89
N PRO A 148 14.52 -7.26 0.19
CA PRO A 148 14.77 -6.38 -0.94
C PRO A 148 15.37 -5.06 -0.45
N ASN A 149 16.05 -4.37 -1.35
CA ASN A 149 16.68 -3.09 -1.02
C ASN A 149 15.64 -1.99 -0.83
N ALA A 150 15.45 -1.51 0.39
CA ALA A 150 14.59 -0.38 0.75
C ALA A 150 15.31 0.97 0.77
N ASP A 151 16.62 1.04 0.47
CA ASP A 151 17.42 2.26 0.54
C ASP A 151 16.88 3.43 -0.31
N PRO A 152 16.37 3.21 -1.55
CA PRO A 152 15.79 4.31 -2.31
C PRO A 152 14.59 4.96 -1.60
N ILE A 153 13.78 4.17 -0.87
CA ILE A 153 12.65 4.67 -0.09
C ILE A 153 13.16 5.43 1.15
N ARG A 154 14.13 4.83 1.88
CA ARG A 154 14.75 5.47 3.06
C ARG A 154 15.32 6.84 2.71
N LYS A 155 16.11 6.92 1.64
CA LYS A 155 16.70 8.19 1.14
C LYS A 155 15.65 9.20 0.70
N ALA A 156 14.51 8.76 0.15
CA ALA A 156 13.45 9.67 -0.26
C ALA A 156 12.63 10.21 0.91
N PHE A 157 12.55 9.48 2.02
CA PHE A 157 11.70 9.78 3.17
C PHE A 157 12.46 10.10 4.48
N ASP A 158 13.77 10.43 4.37
CA ASP A 158 14.63 10.81 5.51
C ASP A 158 14.56 9.74 6.63
N ASP A 159 14.68 8.47 6.27
CA ASP A 159 14.58 7.28 7.14
C ASP A 159 13.25 7.10 7.90
N ARG A 160 12.24 7.92 7.63
CA ARG A 160 10.89 7.73 8.17
C ARG A 160 10.17 6.59 7.44
N VAL A 161 10.62 5.38 7.71
CA VAL A 161 10.25 4.16 6.98
C VAL A 161 10.08 3.00 7.95
N LEU A 162 8.99 2.27 7.82
CA LEU A 162 8.77 0.99 8.47
C LEU A 162 8.88 -0.11 7.41
N VAL A 163 9.89 -0.97 7.54
CA VAL A 163 10.05 -2.17 6.70
C VAL A 163 9.48 -3.35 7.45
N LEU A 164 8.46 -4.00 6.89
CA LEU A 164 7.87 -5.20 7.47
C LEU A 164 8.81 -6.41 7.28
N PRO A 165 8.77 -7.40 8.18
CA PRO A 165 9.43 -8.68 7.93
C PRO A 165 8.92 -9.30 6.62
N PRO A 166 9.80 -9.93 5.83
CA PRO A 166 9.40 -10.56 4.57
C PRO A 166 8.26 -11.57 4.76
N CYS A 167 7.29 -11.53 3.84
CA CYS A 167 6.22 -12.51 3.72
C CYS A 167 6.36 -13.16 2.35
N ASP A 168 6.74 -14.43 2.31
CA ASP A 168 7.14 -15.15 1.11
C ASP A 168 8.23 -14.41 0.33
N ALA A 169 7.93 -14.02 -0.92
CA ALA A 169 8.80 -13.21 -1.77
C ALA A 169 8.55 -11.70 -1.64
N ASN A 170 7.61 -11.28 -0.81
CA ASN A 170 7.19 -9.89 -0.70
C ASN A 170 7.72 -9.24 0.58
N THR A 171 8.00 -7.95 0.51
CA THR A 171 8.29 -7.12 1.68
C THR A 171 7.53 -5.81 1.52
N VAL A 172 6.65 -5.53 2.46
CA VAL A 172 5.91 -4.28 2.47
C VAL A 172 6.70 -3.22 3.22
N VAL A 173 6.80 -2.05 2.61
CA VAL A 173 7.46 -0.87 3.19
C VAL A 173 6.42 0.23 3.31
N VAL A 174 6.32 0.83 4.50
CA VAL A 174 5.49 2.00 4.76
C VAL A 174 6.40 3.19 5.02
N ALA A 175 6.17 4.30 4.33
CA ALA A 175 6.87 5.56 4.56
C ALA A 175 5.88 6.69 4.79
N LYS A 176 6.28 7.74 5.52
CA LYS A 176 5.39 8.82 5.91
C LYS A 176 6.03 10.19 5.74
N VAL A 177 5.21 11.19 5.39
CA VAL A 177 5.57 12.62 5.46
C VAL A 177 4.84 13.30 6.62
N GLY A 178 5.26 14.51 6.99
CA GLY A 178 4.63 15.31 8.05
C GLY A 178 5.03 14.88 9.46
N ALA A 179 4.13 15.01 10.44
CA ALA A 179 4.42 14.72 11.84
C ALA A 179 4.68 13.22 12.09
N PRO A 180 5.67 12.87 12.94
CA PRO A 180 5.96 11.47 13.22
C PRO A 180 4.81 10.79 13.97
N ILE A 181 4.56 9.54 13.60
CA ILE A 181 3.63 8.67 14.34
C ILE A 181 4.42 7.92 15.41
N ARG A 182 3.90 7.92 16.63
CA ARG A 182 4.38 7.10 17.74
C ARG A 182 3.24 6.24 18.24
N LEU A 183 3.28 4.95 17.92
CA LEU A 183 2.19 4.03 18.21
C LEU A 183 2.69 2.82 18.99
N SER A 184 2.12 2.59 20.19
CA SER A 184 2.41 1.37 20.95
C SER A 184 1.81 0.15 20.27
N PHE A 185 2.42 -1.01 20.49
CA PHE A 185 1.91 -2.25 19.93
C PHE A 185 0.51 -2.61 20.44
N ASP A 186 0.16 -2.24 21.67
CA ASP A 186 -1.18 -2.47 22.19
C ASP A 186 -2.24 -1.64 21.48
N LYS A 187 -1.95 -0.36 21.21
CA LYS A 187 -2.82 0.49 20.37
C LYS A 187 -2.94 -0.07 18.95
N LEU A 188 -1.84 -0.57 18.39
CA LEU A 188 -1.86 -1.17 17.06
C LEU A 188 -2.68 -2.46 17.02
N ARG A 189 -2.59 -3.33 18.05
CA ARG A 189 -3.42 -4.53 18.20
C ARG A 189 -4.90 -4.17 18.35
N ALA A 190 -5.23 -3.17 19.16
CA ALA A 190 -6.60 -2.69 19.31
C ALA A 190 -7.17 -2.17 17.98
N ALA A 191 -6.39 -1.37 17.25
CA ALA A 191 -6.76 -0.91 15.91
C ALA A 191 -6.95 -2.07 14.93
N ALA A 192 -6.08 -3.09 14.98
CA ALA A 192 -6.19 -4.29 14.13
C ALA A 192 -7.46 -5.11 14.42
N ASN A 193 -7.86 -5.23 15.68
CA ASN A 193 -9.12 -5.89 16.05
C ASN A 193 -10.33 -5.12 15.50
N SER A 194 -10.37 -3.81 15.67
CA SER A 194 -11.42 -2.95 15.10
C SER A 194 -11.44 -3.04 13.58
N PHE A 195 -10.28 -3.05 12.93
CA PHE A 195 -10.14 -3.20 11.49
C PHE A 195 -10.68 -4.55 11.00
N ARG A 196 -10.32 -5.64 11.70
CA ARG A 196 -10.82 -6.99 11.41
C ARG A 196 -12.34 -7.08 11.52
N ALA A 197 -12.93 -6.51 12.55
CA ALA A 197 -14.38 -6.49 12.73
C ALA A 197 -15.09 -5.77 11.58
N ARG A 198 -14.51 -4.68 11.04
CA ARG A 198 -15.09 -3.87 9.96
C ARG A 198 -14.86 -4.45 8.57
N THR A 199 -13.70 -5.05 8.31
CA THR A 199 -13.23 -5.42 6.96
C THR A 199 -13.07 -6.91 6.74
N GLY A 200 -13.01 -7.70 7.81
CA GLY A 200 -12.68 -9.12 7.78
C GLY A 200 -11.17 -9.41 7.65
N VAL A 201 -10.33 -8.39 7.47
CA VAL A 201 -8.87 -8.56 7.30
C VAL A 201 -8.18 -8.64 8.66
N ASN A 202 -7.45 -9.73 8.89
CA ASN A 202 -6.68 -9.95 10.12
C ASN A 202 -5.22 -9.53 9.93
N LEU A 203 -4.80 -8.48 10.64
CA LEU A 203 -3.42 -7.97 10.65
C LEU A 203 -2.64 -8.35 11.93
N LEU A 204 -3.24 -9.10 12.85
CA LEU A 204 -2.56 -9.53 14.08
C LEU A 204 -1.31 -10.37 13.81
N PRO A 205 -1.30 -11.32 12.83
CA PRO A 205 -0.07 -12.05 12.49
C PRO A 205 1.06 -11.15 12.00
N THR A 206 0.75 -10.12 11.21
CA THR A 206 1.73 -9.13 10.74
C THR A 206 2.32 -8.34 11.92
N ILE A 207 1.47 -7.94 12.87
CA ILE A 207 1.91 -7.24 14.09
C ILE A 207 2.79 -8.14 14.95
N ALA A 208 2.46 -9.43 15.10
CA ALA A 208 3.27 -10.41 15.83
C ALA A 208 4.69 -10.50 15.22
N ARG A 209 4.80 -10.70 13.89
CA ARG A 209 6.10 -10.72 13.21
C ARG A 209 6.88 -9.42 13.33
N LEU A 210 6.19 -8.26 13.36
CA LEU A 210 6.84 -6.97 13.59
C LEU A 210 7.47 -6.89 14.98
N ILE A 211 6.84 -7.44 15.99
CA ILE A 211 7.33 -7.47 17.37
C ILE A 211 8.52 -8.41 17.48
N GLU A 212 8.40 -9.63 16.95
CA GLU A 212 9.45 -10.64 16.95
C GLU A 212 10.73 -10.19 16.22
N GLY A 213 10.58 -9.43 15.15
CA GLY A 213 11.69 -8.89 14.36
C GLY A 213 12.41 -7.68 14.97
N ARG A 214 11.96 -7.18 16.14
CA ARG A 214 12.55 -6.04 16.86
C ARG A 214 13.16 -6.51 18.17
N HIS A 215 14.33 -5.94 18.51
CA HIS A 215 14.91 -6.16 19.85
C HIS A 215 13.94 -5.65 20.93
N GLU A 216 13.89 -6.31 22.07
CA GLU A 216 12.95 -6.10 23.20
C GLU A 216 12.81 -4.65 23.70
N SER A 217 13.71 -3.75 23.34
CA SER A 217 13.68 -2.34 23.76
C SER A 217 12.69 -1.44 23.02
N ALA A 218 12.07 -1.90 21.93
CA ALA A 218 11.17 -1.07 21.12
C ALA A 218 9.68 -1.37 21.39
N ALA A 219 9.14 -0.84 22.48
CA ALA A 219 7.72 -0.98 22.84
C ALA A 219 6.73 -0.28 21.88
N ARG A 220 7.22 0.39 20.83
CA ARG A 220 6.41 1.22 19.91
C ARG A 220 6.99 1.27 18.50
N ILE A 221 6.11 1.57 17.55
CA ILE A 221 6.48 1.99 16.19
C ILE A 221 6.73 3.51 16.22
N VAL A 222 7.82 3.94 15.57
CA VAL A 222 8.08 5.33 15.24
C VAL A 222 8.22 5.41 13.73
N LEU A 223 7.46 6.31 13.08
CA LEU A 223 7.42 6.48 11.63
C LEU A 223 7.27 7.96 11.27
#